data_e48fe69ef91b1619e3b403150429ccd2
#
_entry.id   e48fe69ef91b1619e3b403150429ccd2
#
_cell.length_a   1.000
_cell.length_b   1.000
_cell.length_c   1.000
_cell.angle_alpha   90.00
_cell.angle_beta   90.00
_cell.angle_gamma   90.00
#
_symmetry.space_group_name_H-M   'P 1'
#
loop_
_entity.id
_entity.type
_entity.pdbx_description
1 polymer ?
#
loop_
_entity_poly.entity_id
_entity_poly.type
_entity_poly.pdbx_seq_one_letter_code
_entity_poly.pdbx_strand_id
1 'polypeptide(L)'
;VGMSKTIRIIVVGDPRVGKTSLITTFISDNFPENVDPVLCEVVIPADYTSNGASLTIVDSSSLEDDHDITCEQIRLADVVVVVYALDTQSTWESVESKWLPLIAEVDGEKSNKPVVIVGNKLDLQQNPTTINRSTHLHERASHLLEKYSNIESCIECSACSRQNVRQVFYIAQRAIAFPTAPLYDKSKQQLTPQYERILRRVFRYFDRDNDRLWSAQELNL
;
A
#
# COMPACT_ATOMS: atom_id res chain seq x y z
N VAL A 1 -11.87 -15.49 24.40
CA VAL A 1 -11.95 -14.09 23.93
C VAL A 1 -10.63 -13.82 23.25
N GLY A 2 -10.57 -13.98 21.91
CA GLY A 2 -9.39 -13.65 21.12
C GLY A 2 -9.17 -12.14 21.17
N MET A 3 -7.93 -11.70 21.44
CA MET A 3 -7.58 -10.30 21.32
C MET A 3 -7.87 -9.85 19.88
N SER A 4 -8.79 -8.92 19.70
CA SER A 4 -9.06 -8.28 18.41
C SER A 4 -7.75 -7.62 17.97
N LYS A 5 -7.16 -8.08 16.86
CA LYS A 5 -5.92 -7.52 16.33
C LYS A 5 -6.22 -6.10 15.86
N THR A 6 -5.55 -5.12 16.45
CA THR A 6 -5.63 -3.73 15.97
C THR A 6 -4.56 -3.52 14.91
N ILE A 7 -4.94 -2.97 13.77
CA ILE A 7 -4.02 -2.60 12.67
C ILE A 7 -3.86 -1.08 12.69
N ARG A 8 -2.62 -0.60 12.79
CA ARG A 8 -2.28 0.82 12.80
C ARG A 8 -1.73 1.23 11.43
N ILE A 9 -2.46 2.10 10.73
CA ILE A 9 -2.07 2.67 9.44
C ILE A 9 -1.66 4.12 9.65
N ILE A 10 -0.47 4.51 9.18
CA ILE A 10 -0.11 5.91 9.05
C ILE A 10 -0.21 6.35 7.60
N VAL A 11 -0.76 7.54 7.37
CA VAL A 11 -0.85 8.18 6.05
C VAL A 11 0.14 9.33 6.00
N VAL A 12 1.15 9.24 5.14
CA VAL A 12 2.22 10.23 4.97
C VAL A 12 2.24 10.77 3.53
N GLY A 13 2.94 11.85 3.31
CA GLY A 13 3.05 12.49 1.98
C GLY A 13 3.22 14.00 2.10
N ASP A 14 3.52 14.65 1.00
CA ASP A 14 3.74 16.09 0.93
C ASP A 14 2.51 16.92 1.34
N PRO A 15 2.68 18.22 1.61
CA PRO A 15 1.56 19.12 1.84
C PRO A 15 0.60 19.13 0.63
N ARG A 16 -0.70 19.25 0.90
CA ARG A 16 -1.76 19.39 -0.12
C ARG A 16 -1.96 18.22 -1.09
N VAL A 17 -1.36 17.05 -0.85
CA VAL A 17 -1.65 15.83 -1.63
C VAL A 17 -3.02 15.24 -1.32
N GLY A 18 -3.68 15.70 -0.25
CA GLY A 18 -5.04 15.29 0.13
C GLY A 18 -5.09 14.12 1.10
N LYS A 19 -4.11 13.95 2.00
CA LYS A 19 -4.10 12.92 3.06
C LYS A 19 -5.35 12.97 3.93
N THR A 20 -5.57 14.12 4.57
CA THR A 20 -6.73 14.37 5.45
C THR A 20 -8.04 14.18 4.70
N SER A 21 -8.16 14.70 3.46
CA SER A 21 -9.35 14.51 2.63
C SER A 21 -9.61 13.04 2.31
N LEU A 22 -8.55 12.25 2.04
CA LEU A 22 -8.64 10.82 1.77
C LEU A 22 -9.18 10.07 3.00
N ILE A 23 -8.65 10.37 4.18
CA ILE A 23 -9.07 9.76 5.46
C ILE A 23 -10.51 10.16 5.76
N THR A 24 -10.85 11.45 5.68
CA THR A 24 -12.20 11.96 5.96
C THR A 24 -13.23 11.34 5.00
N THR A 25 -12.90 11.25 3.70
CA THR A 25 -13.78 10.63 2.71
C THR A 25 -13.96 9.13 2.99
N PHE A 26 -12.93 8.44 3.46
CA PHE A 26 -13.05 7.03 3.85
C PHE A 26 -14.01 6.81 5.01
N ILE A 27 -13.98 7.70 6.01
CA ILE A 27 -14.78 7.58 7.24
C ILE A 27 -16.23 8.00 7.00
N SER A 28 -16.43 9.16 6.34
CA SER A 28 -17.75 9.77 6.18
C SER A 28 -18.48 9.35 4.91
N ASP A 29 -17.79 8.70 3.96
CA ASP A 29 -18.22 8.40 2.60
C ASP A 29 -18.59 9.67 1.79
N ASN A 30 -18.16 10.85 2.27
CA ASN A 30 -18.36 12.14 1.65
C ASN A 30 -17.05 12.93 1.58
N PHE A 31 -16.86 13.67 0.48
CA PHE A 31 -15.74 14.59 0.37
C PHE A 31 -15.98 15.81 1.25
N PRO A 32 -15.02 16.19 2.13
CA PRO A 32 -15.20 17.31 3.03
C PRO A 32 -15.17 18.66 2.27
N GLU A 33 -16.11 19.54 2.55
CA GLU A 33 -16.09 20.91 2.04
C GLU A 33 -14.99 21.75 2.69
N ASN A 34 -14.75 21.51 3.98
CA ASN A 34 -13.65 22.09 4.74
C ASN A 34 -12.78 20.97 5.30
N VAL A 35 -11.49 21.06 5.09
CA VAL A 35 -10.52 20.06 5.55
C VAL A 35 -9.73 20.64 6.70
N ASP A 36 -9.79 19.98 7.85
CA ASP A 36 -8.92 20.30 8.97
C ASP A 36 -7.44 20.10 8.57
N PRO A 37 -6.52 20.90 9.11
CA PRO A 37 -5.10 20.80 8.75
C PRO A 37 -4.52 19.41 8.94
N VAL A 38 -4.85 18.76 10.05
CA VAL A 38 -4.47 17.38 10.39
C VAL A 38 -5.58 16.78 11.25
N LEU A 39 -6.02 15.57 10.95
CA LEU A 39 -6.91 14.82 11.82
C LEU A 39 -6.11 14.19 12.96
N CYS A 40 -6.74 14.14 14.14
CA CYS A 40 -6.24 13.25 15.17
C CYS A 40 -6.37 11.78 14.72
N GLU A 41 -5.80 10.89 15.50
CA GLU A 41 -5.96 9.44 15.30
C GLU A 41 -7.43 9.04 15.24
N VAL A 42 -7.80 8.27 14.21
CA VAL A 42 -9.16 7.77 13.99
C VAL A 42 -9.20 6.28 14.20
N VAL A 43 -10.10 5.82 15.06
CA VAL A 43 -10.27 4.40 15.37
C VAL A 43 -11.58 3.89 14.75
N ILE A 44 -11.49 2.85 13.93
CA ILE A 44 -12.62 2.14 13.33
C ILE A 44 -12.75 0.78 14.04
N PRO A 45 -13.87 0.51 14.71
CA PRO A 45 -14.09 -0.75 15.38
C PRO A 45 -14.09 -1.96 14.41
N ALA A 46 -13.78 -3.13 14.92
CA ALA A 46 -13.71 -4.38 14.16
C ALA A 46 -14.99 -4.72 13.40
N ASP A 47 -16.15 -4.36 13.96
CA ASP A 47 -17.47 -4.62 13.37
C ASP A 47 -17.69 -3.89 12.03
N TYR A 48 -16.91 -2.84 11.76
CA TYR A 48 -16.99 -2.04 10.53
C TYR A 48 -15.88 -2.38 9.52
N THR A 49 -15.03 -3.37 9.83
CA THR A 49 -13.93 -3.81 8.97
C THR A 49 -14.22 -5.18 8.36
N SER A 50 -13.83 -5.40 7.12
CA SER A 50 -14.10 -6.65 6.40
C SER A 50 -13.33 -7.86 6.95
N ASN A 51 -12.28 -7.64 7.73
CA ASN A 51 -11.41 -8.67 8.28
C ASN A 51 -11.57 -8.87 9.80
N GLY A 52 -12.53 -8.17 10.43
CA GLY A 52 -12.79 -8.29 11.87
C GLY A 52 -11.66 -7.79 12.78
N ALA A 53 -10.73 -6.99 12.25
CA ALA A 53 -9.68 -6.32 13.02
C ALA A 53 -10.05 -4.84 13.22
N SER A 54 -9.82 -4.27 14.40
CA SER A 54 -9.95 -2.83 14.57
C SER A 54 -8.85 -2.11 13.80
N LEU A 55 -9.18 -0.93 13.26
CA LEU A 55 -8.29 -0.16 12.42
C LEU A 55 -8.05 1.20 13.06
N THR A 56 -6.79 1.55 13.24
CA THR A 56 -6.36 2.88 13.69
C THR A 56 -5.69 3.58 12.52
N ILE A 57 -6.22 4.72 12.10
CA ILE A 57 -5.66 5.54 11.03
C ILE A 57 -5.08 6.82 11.64
N VAL A 58 -3.82 7.09 11.33
CA VAL A 58 -3.08 8.27 11.78
C VAL A 58 -2.84 9.18 10.58
N ASP A 59 -3.34 10.42 10.66
CA ASP A 59 -3.03 11.46 9.70
C ASP A 59 -1.73 12.15 10.10
N SER A 60 -0.75 12.23 9.20
CA SER A 60 0.51 12.88 9.52
C SER A 60 0.50 14.35 9.09
N SER A 61 1.09 15.20 9.92
CA SER A 61 1.46 16.54 9.49
C SER A 61 2.55 16.49 8.43
N SER A 62 2.52 17.44 7.50
CA SER A 62 3.59 17.62 6.50
C SER A 62 4.52 18.77 6.87
N LEU A 63 4.35 19.37 8.03
CA LEU A 63 5.19 20.46 8.52
C LEU A 63 6.54 19.92 8.98
N GLU A 64 7.59 20.68 8.75
CA GLU A 64 8.96 20.31 9.16
C GLU A 64 9.11 20.23 10.69
N ASP A 65 8.41 21.08 11.41
CA ASP A 65 8.41 21.07 12.89
C ASP A 65 7.83 19.79 13.49
N ASP A 66 7.01 19.05 12.73
CA ASP A 66 6.38 17.79 13.16
C ASP A 66 7.14 16.54 12.68
N HIS A 67 8.35 16.71 12.17
CA HIS A 67 9.15 15.61 11.60
C HIS A 67 9.38 14.47 12.61
N ASP A 68 9.79 14.80 13.84
CA ASP A 68 10.06 13.82 14.89
C ASP A 68 8.80 13.05 15.27
N ILE A 69 7.65 13.75 15.32
CA ILE A 69 6.35 13.15 15.58
C ILE A 69 5.99 12.18 14.45
N THR A 70 6.19 12.58 13.20
CA THR A 70 5.93 11.74 12.04
C THR A 70 6.81 10.48 12.05
N CYS A 71 8.09 10.60 12.37
CA CYS A 71 9.02 9.47 12.51
C CYS A 71 8.56 8.49 13.59
N GLU A 72 8.12 9.00 14.75
CA GLU A 72 7.60 8.16 15.83
C GLU A 72 6.33 7.43 15.41
N GLN A 73 5.41 8.12 14.74
CA GLN A 73 4.18 7.50 14.22
C GLN A 73 4.47 6.44 13.14
N ILE A 74 5.46 6.67 12.26
CA ILE A 74 5.93 5.66 11.29
C ILE A 74 6.46 4.43 12.04
N ARG A 75 7.24 4.62 13.12
CA ARG A 75 7.77 3.52 13.94
C ARG A 75 6.68 2.67 14.56
N LEU A 76 5.62 3.30 15.06
CA LEU A 76 4.48 2.63 15.71
C LEU A 76 3.48 2.01 14.74
N ALA A 77 3.51 2.39 13.47
CA ALA A 77 2.57 1.88 12.47
C ALA A 77 2.90 0.45 12.03
N ASP A 78 1.86 -0.32 11.69
CA ASP A 78 1.99 -1.64 11.06
C ASP A 78 2.18 -1.54 9.55
N VAL A 79 1.61 -0.50 8.92
CA VAL A 79 1.69 -0.23 7.48
C VAL A 79 1.75 1.28 7.23
N VAL A 80 2.50 1.68 6.22
CA VAL A 80 2.62 3.08 5.79
C VAL A 80 1.94 3.27 4.44
N VAL A 81 1.05 4.26 4.37
CA VAL A 81 0.41 4.71 3.13
C VAL A 81 1.06 6.02 2.70
N VAL A 82 1.81 6.00 1.61
CA VAL A 82 2.48 7.18 1.05
C VAL A 82 1.61 7.78 -0.04
N VAL A 83 1.09 8.99 0.21
CA VAL A 83 0.18 9.68 -0.72
C VAL A 83 0.94 10.75 -1.50
N TYR A 84 0.78 10.73 -2.82
CA TYR A 84 1.19 11.80 -3.72
C TYR A 84 0.00 12.32 -4.53
N ALA A 85 0.13 13.47 -5.18
CA ALA A 85 -0.93 14.07 -5.97
C ALA A 85 -0.64 13.89 -7.46
N LEU A 86 -1.60 13.32 -8.20
CA LEU A 86 -1.46 13.02 -9.63
C LEU A 86 -1.40 14.30 -10.50
N ASP A 87 -1.88 15.42 -9.98
CA ASP A 87 -1.82 16.75 -10.61
C ASP A 87 -0.46 17.46 -10.39
N THR A 88 0.41 16.93 -9.53
CA THR A 88 1.66 17.60 -9.12
C THR A 88 2.82 16.64 -9.15
N GLN A 89 3.64 16.71 -10.23
CA GLN A 89 4.76 15.79 -10.49
C GLN A 89 5.80 15.77 -9.36
N SER A 90 6.11 16.92 -8.75
CA SER A 90 7.10 17.01 -7.68
C SER A 90 6.75 16.15 -6.46
N THR A 91 5.47 15.91 -6.22
CA THR A 91 5.02 15.05 -5.10
C THR A 91 5.31 13.57 -5.35
N TRP A 92 5.34 13.13 -6.61
CA TRP A 92 5.82 11.80 -6.99
C TRP A 92 7.34 11.68 -6.77
N GLU A 93 8.10 12.70 -7.17
CA GLU A 93 9.55 12.74 -6.95
C GLU A 93 9.91 12.69 -5.46
N SER A 94 9.07 13.33 -4.62
CA SER A 94 9.20 13.26 -3.15
C SER A 94 8.96 11.86 -2.59
N VAL A 95 8.15 11.03 -3.24
CA VAL A 95 7.97 9.62 -2.80
C VAL A 95 9.32 8.92 -2.79
N GLU A 96 10.11 9.03 -3.86
CA GLU A 96 11.40 8.35 -3.98
C GLU A 96 12.53 9.04 -3.23
N SER A 97 12.57 10.38 -3.25
CA SER A 97 13.69 11.16 -2.69
C SER A 97 13.58 11.42 -1.19
N LYS A 98 12.35 11.44 -0.63
CA LYS A 98 12.10 11.80 0.76
C LYS A 98 11.42 10.67 1.53
N TRP A 99 10.22 10.23 1.09
CA TRP A 99 9.36 9.41 1.91
C TRP A 99 9.83 7.96 2.05
N LEU A 100 10.21 7.31 0.97
CA LEU A 100 10.71 5.93 1.02
C LEU A 100 12.05 5.82 1.78
N PRO A 101 13.04 6.73 1.57
CA PRO A 101 14.25 6.77 2.39
C PRO A 101 13.97 7.00 3.87
N LEU A 102 13.06 7.94 4.22
CA LEU A 102 12.68 8.20 5.60
C LEU A 102 12.07 6.97 6.27
N ILE A 103 11.16 6.28 5.59
CA ILE A 103 10.54 5.06 6.11
C ILE A 103 11.60 3.99 6.35
N ALA A 104 12.54 3.80 5.42
CA ALA A 104 13.63 2.83 5.56
C ALA A 104 14.58 3.18 6.72
N GLU A 105 14.88 4.46 6.92
CA GLU A 105 15.71 4.93 8.04
C GLU A 105 15.04 4.69 9.39
N VAL A 106 13.76 5.07 9.51
CA VAL A 106 12.98 4.97 10.75
C VAL A 106 12.71 3.51 11.14
N ASP A 107 12.45 2.66 10.16
CA ASP A 107 12.09 1.25 10.37
C ASP A 107 13.32 0.36 10.58
N GLY A 108 14.51 0.81 10.13
CA GLY A 108 15.78 0.10 10.24
C GLY A 108 15.98 -1.02 9.21
N GLU A 109 17.21 -1.46 9.04
CA GLU A 109 17.63 -2.39 7.98
C GLU A 109 16.93 -3.78 8.00
N LYS A 110 16.37 -4.17 9.13
CA LYS A 110 15.74 -5.50 9.32
C LYS A 110 14.22 -5.46 9.25
N SER A 111 13.64 -4.30 9.25
CA SER A 111 12.19 -4.18 9.18
C SER A 111 11.73 -4.25 7.73
N ASN A 112 10.61 -4.90 7.53
CA ASN A 112 9.99 -5.08 6.23
C ASN A 112 8.55 -4.56 6.31
N LYS A 113 8.42 -3.36 6.91
CA LYS A 113 7.11 -2.71 7.08
C LYS A 113 6.48 -2.45 5.72
N PRO A 114 5.28 -2.97 5.46
CA PRO A 114 4.64 -2.82 4.16
C PRO A 114 4.31 -1.36 3.88
N VAL A 115 4.54 -0.97 2.63
CA VAL A 115 4.26 0.36 2.11
C VAL A 115 3.25 0.27 0.97
N VAL A 116 2.23 1.11 0.99
CA VAL A 116 1.27 1.28 -0.11
C VAL A 116 1.42 2.68 -0.68
N ILE A 117 1.72 2.78 -1.97
CA ILE A 117 1.84 4.07 -2.67
C ILE A 117 0.50 4.43 -3.28
N VAL A 118 0.03 5.66 -3.02
CA VAL A 118 -1.30 6.13 -3.42
C VAL A 118 -1.21 7.43 -4.20
N GLY A 119 -1.59 7.39 -5.48
CA GLY A 119 -1.80 8.57 -6.30
C GLY A 119 -3.21 9.12 -6.11
N ASN A 120 -3.35 10.24 -5.42
CA ASN A 120 -4.63 10.90 -5.18
C ASN A 120 -4.91 11.97 -6.23
N LYS A 121 -6.15 12.48 -6.24
CA LYS A 121 -6.68 13.50 -7.18
C LYS A 121 -6.78 12.99 -8.63
N LEU A 122 -7.18 11.75 -8.80
CA LEU A 122 -7.41 11.13 -10.11
C LEU A 122 -8.45 11.89 -10.96
N ASP A 123 -9.38 12.59 -10.30
CA ASP A 123 -10.41 13.44 -10.92
C ASP A 123 -9.83 14.63 -11.68
N LEU A 124 -8.64 15.12 -11.33
CA LEU A 124 -7.99 16.27 -11.98
C LEU A 124 -7.14 15.88 -13.19
N GLN A 125 -6.99 14.60 -13.49
CA GLN A 125 -6.28 14.15 -14.70
C GLN A 125 -7.15 14.34 -15.95
N GLN A 126 -6.77 15.31 -16.79
CA GLN A 126 -7.54 15.76 -17.96
C GLN A 126 -7.54 14.81 -19.18
N ASN A 127 -6.80 13.71 -19.18
CA ASN A 127 -6.71 12.78 -20.31
C ASN A 127 -7.29 11.40 -20.00
N PRO A 128 -8.54 11.11 -20.49
CA PRO A 128 -9.21 9.84 -20.22
C PRO A 128 -8.83 8.68 -21.14
N THR A 129 -7.72 8.71 -21.86
CA THR A 129 -7.27 7.56 -22.64
C THR A 129 -6.87 6.43 -21.73
N THR A 130 -7.87 5.67 -21.34
CA THR A 130 -7.88 4.60 -20.33
C THR A 130 -6.89 3.45 -20.61
N ILE A 131 -6.37 3.36 -21.83
CA ILE A 131 -5.49 2.26 -22.27
C ILE A 131 -4.04 2.46 -21.77
N ASN A 132 -3.62 3.71 -21.50
CA ASN A 132 -2.23 4.00 -21.11
C ASN A 132 -2.03 4.26 -19.61
N ARG A 133 -3.10 4.33 -18.79
CA ARG A 133 -2.99 4.69 -17.36
C ARG A 133 -2.32 3.61 -16.53
N SER A 134 -2.80 2.37 -16.64
CA SER A 134 -2.22 1.25 -15.90
C SER A 134 -0.78 0.96 -16.33
N THR A 135 -0.44 1.17 -17.60
CA THR A 135 0.93 1.07 -18.11
C THR A 135 1.82 2.14 -17.53
N HIS A 136 1.39 3.39 -17.49
CA HIS A 136 2.19 4.49 -16.92
C HIS A 136 2.45 4.35 -15.42
N LEU A 137 1.43 3.99 -14.63
CA LEU A 137 1.63 3.73 -13.21
C LEU A 137 2.57 2.53 -13.02
N HIS A 138 2.35 1.47 -13.81
CA HIS A 138 3.18 0.26 -13.73
C HIS A 138 4.63 0.53 -14.12
N GLU A 139 4.87 1.26 -15.21
CA GLU A 139 6.22 1.66 -15.64
C GLU A 139 6.93 2.54 -14.60
N ARG A 140 6.23 3.53 -14.03
CA ARG A 140 6.78 4.40 -12.98
C ARG A 140 7.02 3.66 -11.67
N ALA A 141 6.11 2.74 -11.32
CA ALA A 141 6.22 1.95 -10.10
C ALA A 141 7.22 0.81 -10.21
N SER A 142 7.47 0.25 -11.39
CA SER A 142 8.36 -0.89 -11.61
C SER A 142 9.75 -0.67 -11.02
N HIS A 143 10.34 0.50 -11.27
CA HIS A 143 11.64 0.87 -10.71
C HIS A 143 11.63 0.90 -9.18
N LEU A 144 10.56 1.44 -8.58
CA LEU A 144 10.44 1.48 -7.11
C LEU A 144 10.19 0.09 -6.52
N LEU A 145 9.39 -0.74 -7.18
CA LEU A 145 9.13 -2.13 -6.77
C LEU A 145 10.39 -3.01 -6.83
N GLU A 146 11.28 -2.74 -7.78
CA GLU A 146 12.58 -3.42 -7.87
C GLU A 146 13.55 -2.97 -6.76
N LYS A 147 13.52 -1.68 -6.41
CA LYS A 147 14.41 -1.08 -5.42
C LYS A 147 13.96 -1.35 -3.98
N TYR A 148 12.65 -1.30 -3.72
CA TYR A 148 12.04 -1.43 -2.40
C TYR A 148 11.13 -2.65 -2.33
N SER A 149 11.60 -3.73 -1.73
CA SER A 149 10.86 -5.01 -1.65
C SER A 149 9.64 -4.99 -0.72
N ASN A 150 9.52 -3.95 0.10
CA ASN A 150 8.41 -3.74 1.04
C ASN A 150 7.24 -2.94 0.46
N ILE A 151 7.31 -2.52 -0.81
CA ILE A 151 6.16 -1.89 -1.48
C ILE A 151 5.18 -3.00 -1.89
N GLU A 152 4.02 -3.01 -1.25
CA GLU A 152 2.98 -4.03 -1.47
C GLU A 152 2.10 -3.71 -2.68
N SER A 153 1.83 -2.44 -2.93
CA SER A 153 0.97 -2.02 -4.03
C SER A 153 1.10 -0.54 -4.35
N CYS A 154 0.80 -0.21 -5.61
CA CYS A 154 0.59 1.16 -6.07
C CYS A 154 -0.83 1.27 -6.60
N ILE A 155 -1.60 2.27 -6.14
CA ILE A 155 -2.99 2.48 -6.52
C ILE A 155 -3.28 3.96 -6.76
N GLU A 156 -4.12 4.24 -7.74
CA GLU A 156 -4.64 5.59 -7.98
C GLU A 156 -6.06 5.73 -7.42
N CYS A 157 -6.36 6.86 -6.81
CA CYS A 157 -7.64 7.16 -6.21
C CYS A 157 -8.03 8.65 -6.38
N SER A 158 -9.26 8.95 -6.06
CA SER A 158 -9.74 10.31 -5.90
C SER A 158 -10.58 10.40 -4.64
N ALA A 159 -10.13 11.20 -3.68
CA ALA A 159 -10.92 11.54 -2.51
C ALA A 159 -12.18 12.32 -2.94
N CYS A 160 -12.06 13.22 -3.90
CA CYS A 160 -13.16 14.08 -4.39
C CYS A 160 -14.28 13.26 -5.03
N SER A 161 -13.96 12.39 -5.99
CA SER A 161 -14.95 11.52 -6.66
C SER A 161 -15.23 10.22 -5.90
N ARG A 162 -14.57 9.98 -4.79
CA ARG A 162 -14.66 8.77 -3.95
C ARG A 162 -14.20 7.49 -4.64
N GLN A 163 -13.52 7.63 -5.78
CA GLN A 163 -13.02 6.50 -6.55
C GLN A 163 -11.84 5.84 -5.83
N ASN A 164 -11.90 4.52 -5.64
CA ASN A 164 -10.87 3.67 -5.04
C ASN A 164 -10.48 4.03 -3.58
N VAL A 165 -11.17 4.94 -2.90
CA VAL A 165 -10.85 5.34 -1.52
C VAL A 165 -10.90 4.15 -0.57
N ARG A 166 -11.99 3.38 -0.60
CA ARG A 166 -12.13 2.17 0.24
C ARG A 166 -11.06 1.12 -0.10
N GLN A 167 -10.68 1.02 -1.37
CA GLN A 167 -9.70 0.06 -1.84
C GLN A 167 -8.30 0.35 -1.31
N VAL A 168 -7.92 1.64 -1.14
CA VAL A 168 -6.64 2.03 -0.52
C VAL A 168 -6.50 1.40 0.87
N PHE A 169 -7.48 1.61 1.74
CA PHE A 169 -7.42 1.10 3.12
C PHE A 169 -7.61 -0.42 3.19
N TYR A 170 -8.36 -1.01 2.27
CA TYR A 170 -8.45 -2.46 2.14
C TYR A 170 -7.10 -3.09 1.79
N ILE A 171 -6.36 -2.51 0.82
CA ILE A 171 -5.01 -2.97 0.44
C ILE A 171 -4.05 -2.84 1.61
N ALA A 172 -4.09 -1.71 2.33
CA ALA A 172 -3.24 -1.50 3.51
C ALA A 172 -3.51 -2.54 4.61
N GLN A 173 -4.77 -2.87 4.89
CA GLN A 173 -5.13 -3.93 5.84
C GLN A 173 -4.67 -5.31 5.35
N ARG A 174 -4.86 -5.59 4.05
CA ARG A 174 -4.47 -6.86 3.44
C ARG A 174 -2.96 -7.08 3.49
N ALA A 175 -2.16 -6.04 3.35
CA ALA A 175 -0.70 -6.10 3.44
C ALA A 175 -0.21 -6.67 4.78
N ILE A 176 -0.98 -6.41 5.86
CA ILE A 176 -0.68 -6.96 7.19
C ILE A 176 -1.26 -8.37 7.38
N ALA A 177 -2.47 -8.61 6.88
CA ALA A 177 -3.13 -9.91 7.04
C ALA A 177 -2.48 -11.00 6.19
N PHE A 178 -2.01 -10.62 5.01
CA PHE A 178 -1.41 -11.50 4.01
C PHE A 178 -0.16 -10.84 3.40
N PRO A 179 0.93 -10.69 4.17
CA PRO A 179 2.14 -10.07 3.65
C PRO A 179 2.63 -10.88 2.44
N THR A 180 2.86 -10.18 1.34
CA THR A 180 3.49 -10.76 0.15
C THR A 180 4.96 -10.98 0.49
N ALA A 181 5.28 -12.17 0.98
CA ALA A 181 6.67 -12.55 1.17
C ALA A 181 7.39 -12.50 -0.19
N PRO A 182 8.61 -11.98 -0.27
CA PRO A 182 9.36 -11.99 -1.51
C PRO A 182 9.44 -13.41 -2.05
N LEU A 183 9.09 -13.57 -3.33
CA LEU A 183 9.04 -14.88 -3.98
C LEU A 183 10.45 -15.47 -4.15
N TYR A 184 11.45 -14.59 -4.21
CA TYR A 184 12.84 -14.92 -4.47
C TYR A 184 13.77 -14.19 -3.50
N ASP A 185 14.64 -14.94 -2.84
CA ASP A 185 15.70 -14.40 -1.98
C ASP A 185 16.91 -14.04 -2.85
N LYS A 186 17.07 -12.74 -3.12
CA LYS A 186 18.19 -12.22 -3.95
C LYS A 186 19.55 -12.51 -3.32
N SER A 187 19.66 -12.55 -2.00
CA SER A 187 20.92 -12.80 -1.29
C SER A 187 21.38 -14.25 -1.39
N LYS A 188 20.44 -15.18 -1.40
CA LYS A 188 20.68 -16.61 -1.52
C LYS A 188 20.54 -17.14 -2.93
N GLN A 189 20.08 -16.30 -3.87
CA GLN A 189 19.76 -16.67 -5.25
C GLN A 189 18.83 -17.89 -5.34
N GLN A 190 17.82 -17.96 -4.48
CA GLN A 190 16.90 -19.08 -4.36
C GLN A 190 15.47 -18.60 -4.16
N LEU A 191 14.50 -19.43 -4.56
CA LEU A 191 13.11 -19.23 -4.21
C LEU A 191 12.95 -19.31 -2.68
N THR A 192 12.07 -18.45 -2.13
CA THR A 192 11.77 -18.56 -0.72
C THR A 192 11.07 -19.90 -0.43
N PRO A 193 11.30 -20.52 0.75
CA PRO A 193 10.69 -21.82 1.07
C PRO A 193 9.16 -21.81 1.01
N GLN A 194 8.55 -20.65 1.27
CA GLN A 194 7.10 -20.46 1.18
C GLN A 194 6.65 -20.51 -0.27
N TYR A 195 7.34 -19.83 -1.17
CA TYR A 195 7.02 -19.82 -2.60
C TYR A 195 7.26 -21.18 -3.25
N GLU A 196 8.36 -21.84 -2.91
CA GLU A 196 8.63 -23.21 -3.36
C GLU A 196 7.49 -24.18 -2.97
N ARG A 197 6.96 -24.04 -1.74
CA ARG A 197 5.82 -24.85 -1.28
C ARG A 197 4.56 -24.59 -2.11
N ILE A 198 4.30 -23.31 -2.43
CA ILE A 198 3.16 -22.91 -3.27
C ILE A 198 3.32 -23.48 -4.68
N LEU A 199 4.49 -23.30 -5.29
CA LEU A 199 4.78 -23.84 -6.64
C LEU A 199 4.64 -25.36 -6.69
N ARG A 200 5.15 -26.08 -5.67
CA ARG A 200 4.99 -27.54 -5.57
C ARG A 200 3.52 -27.95 -5.45
N ARG A 201 2.68 -27.13 -4.79
CA ARG A 201 1.24 -27.39 -4.70
C ARG A 201 0.54 -27.15 -6.04
N VAL A 202 0.85 -26.04 -6.72
CA VAL A 202 0.35 -25.72 -8.05
C VAL A 202 0.77 -26.83 -9.04
N PHE A 203 2.04 -27.23 -9.00
CA PHE A 203 2.57 -28.30 -9.83
C PHE A 203 1.77 -29.61 -9.70
N ARG A 204 1.54 -30.04 -8.45
CA ARG A 204 0.75 -31.27 -8.17
C ARG A 204 -0.71 -31.17 -8.61
N TYR A 205 -1.26 -29.98 -8.67
CA TYR A 205 -2.65 -29.78 -9.10
C TYR A 205 -2.81 -30.00 -10.62
N PHE A 206 -1.81 -29.64 -11.39
CA PHE A 206 -1.80 -29.78 -12.84
C PHE A 206 -1.16 -31.09 -13.34
N ASP A 207 -0.26 -31.69 -12.59
CA ASP A 207 0.33 -33.02 -12.83
C ASP A 207 -0.71 -34.11 -12.51
N ARG A 208 -1.55 -34.46 -13.51
CA ARG A 208 -2.69 -35.36 -13.33
C ARG A 208 -2.30 -36.83 -13.32
N ASP A 209 -1.29 -37.19 -14.08
CA ASP A 209 -0.79 -38.57 -14.18
C ASP A 209 0.31 -38.87 -13.15
N ASN A 210 0.75 -37.86 -12.37
CA ASN A 210 1.78 -37.96 -11.34
C ASN A 210 3.15 -38.44 -11.86
N ASP A 211 3.46 -38.12 -13.12
CA ASP A 211 4.77 -38.43 -13.70
C ASP A 211 5.87 -37.43 -13.31
N ARG A 212 5.50 -36.35 -12.60
CA ARG A 212 6.35 -35.24 -12.17
C ARG A 212 6.85 -34.35 -13.31
N LEU A 213 6.19 -34.36 -14.42
CA LEU A 213 6.41 -33.46 -15.56
C LEU A 213 5.10 -32.79 -15.94
N TRP A 214 5.16 -31.69 -16.64
CA TRP A 214 3.97 -31.08 -17.22
C TRP A 214 3.96 -31.34 -18.71
N SER A 215 3.02 -32.14 -19.15
CA SER A 215 2.76 -32.38 -20.58
C SER A 215 2.07 -31.17 -21.22
N ALA A 216 2.17 -31.08 -22.56
CA ALA A 216 1.48 -30.03 -23.30
C ALA A 216 -0.06 -30.08 -23.14
N GLN A 217 -0.63 -31.24 -22.80
CA GLN A 217 -2.05 -31.40 -22.55
C GLN A 217 -2.45 -30.85 -21.16
N GLU A 218 -1.59 -30.93 -20.17
CA GLU A 218 -1.79 -30.40 -18.83
C GLU A 218 -1.57 -28.89 -18.73
N LEU A 219 -0.77 -28.31 -19.63
CA LEU A 219 -0.52 -26.87 -19.74
C LEU A 219 -1.60 -26.10 -20.53
N ASN A 220 -2.41 -26.81 -21.34
CA ASN A 220 -3.46 -26.23 -22.22
C ASN A 220 -4.86 -26.34 -21.62
N LEU A 221 -5.00 -26.08 -20.34
CA LEU A 221 -6.31 -26.02 -19.65
C LEU A 221 -6.92 -24.63 -19.69
#